data_91bb66131791b662358612548f8f695b
#
_entry.id   91bb66131791b662358612548f8f695b
#
_cell.length_a   1.000
_cell.length_b   1.000
_cell.length_c   1.000
_cell.angle_alpha   90.00
_cell.angle_beta   90.00
_cell.angle_gamma   90.00
#
_symmetry.space_group_name_H-M   'P 1'
#
loop_
_entity.id
_entity.type
_entity.pdbx_description
1 polymer ?
#
loop_
_entity_poly.entity_id
_entity_poly.type
_entity_poly.pdbx_seq_one_letter_code
_entity_poly.pdbx_strand_id
1 'polypeptide(L)'
;MASVRNNRLIKFIPGIFFLLFGCAPVATSLPKGTEYDLSARDTLEKFIKAHHIKDTFKAVARIEINADGKKYPIKVAMMLKRPSFMRIESIPVIGLPDLFLSANNDTLKIFLPKENEFYLGRPSRENFSLFFPVNLSPADVLSIMMGIPPLPDVKLRWKESVEGEKLRADFFSDDKKILTLLMDGNNGRLKEIVILASDGEILHTVNYDDYCQVENIDLPQKITILSKGKNSTIVVRYSDMEFSKEENEALFDLPIPVGVRPIIMDRGSSPHRQGS
;
A
#
# COMPACT_ATOMS: atom_id res chain seq x y z
N MET A 1 -99.16 -26.90 -13.20
CA MET A 1 -99.65 -25.53 -13.30
C MET A 1 -98.42 -24.71 -13.65
N ALA A 2 -98.24 -24.43 -14.90
CA ALA A 2 -98.43 -23.14 -15.57
C ALA A 2 -97.44 -22.05 -15.04
N SER A 3 -96.64 -21.41 -15.80
CA SER A 3 -96.83 -20.75 -17.03
C SER A 3 -95.55 -20.25 -17.63
N VAL A 4 -95.46 -20.42 -18.89
CA VAL A 4 -94.65 -19.81 -19.93
C VAL A 4 -94.55 -18.28 -19.79
N ARG A 5 -93.39 -17.68 -20.11
CA ARG A 5 -93.33 -16.61 -21.13
C ARG A 5 -91.87 -16.18 -21.42
N ASN A 6 -91.50 -16.50 -22.61
CA ASN A 6 -90.85 -15.78 -23.71
C ASN A 6 -90.58 -14.28 -23.46
N ASN A 7 -89.37 -13.77 -23.69
CA ASN A 7 -89.12 -12.88 -24.79
C ASN A 7 -87.68 -12.34 -24.94
N ARG A 8 -87.15 -12.52 -26.12
CA ARG A 8 -86.33 -11.59 -26.91
C ARG A 8 -84.92 -11.33 -26.61
N LEU A 9 -84.17 -11.83 -27.53
CA LEU A 9 -82.82 -11.44 -27.95
C LEU A 9 -82.65 -9.91 -28.05
N ILE A 10 -81.64 -9.40 -27.41
CA ILE A 10 -80.88 -8.21 -27.87
C ILE A 10 -79.43 -8.58 -27.92
N LYS A 11 -78.90 -8.66 -29.16
CA LYS A 11 -77.52 -8.80 -29.44
C LYS A 11 -76.82 -7.48 -29.13
N PHE A 12 -76.10 -7.42 -28.01
CA PHE A 12 -75.09 -6.36 -27.79
C PHE A 12 -73.74 -6.94 -28.17
N ILE A 13 -73.13 -6.36 -29.19
CA ILE A 13 -71.76 -6.51 -29.60
C ILE A 13 -70.92 -5.65 -28.62
N PRO A 14 -70.12 -6.17 -27.73
CA PRO A 14 -69.13 -5.34 -27.03
C PRO A 14 -67.96 -5.10 -27.97
N GLY A 15 -67.82 -3.84 -28.39
CA GLY A 15 -66.62 -3.37 -29.06
C GLY A 15 -65.40 -3.65 -28.19
N ILE A 16 -64.50 -4.49 -28.69
CA ILE A 16 -63.21 -4.71 -28.11
C ILE A 16 -62.39 -3.44 -28.25
N PHE A 17 -62.30 -2.66 -27.17
CA PHE A 17 -61.39 -1.53 -27.05
C PHE A 17 -60.02 -2.07 -26.76
N PHE A 18 -59.19 -2.28 -27.79
CA PHE A 18 -57.80 -2.57 -27.69
C PHE A 18 -57.07 -1.33 -27.13
N LEU A 19 -56.91 -1.27 -25.79
CA LEU A 19 -55.96 -0.37 -25.15
C LEU A 19 -54.54 -0.87 -25.50
N LEU A 20 -53.93 -0.30 -26.51
CA LEU A 20 -52.51 -0.40 -26.76
C LEU A 20 -51.77 0.31 -25.62
N PHE A 21 -51.44 -0.44 -24.57
CA PHE A 21 -50.40 0.00 -23.65
C PHE A 21 -49.07 0.02 -24.42
N GLY A 22 -48.78 1.18 -24.99
CA GLY A 22 -47.44 1.48 -25.48
C GLY A 22 -46.50 1.43 -24.28
N CYS A 23 -45.65 0.38 -24.18
CA CYS A 23 -44.45 0.43 -23.37
C CYS A 23 -43.55 1.51 -23.96
N ALA A 24 -43.67 2.74 -23.47
CA ALA A 24 -42.62 3.72 -23.66
C ALA A 24 -41.40 3.17 -22.92
N PRO A 25 -40.22 3.03 -23.59
CA PRO A 25 -38.98 2.73 -22.84
C PRO A 25 -38.79 3.88 -21.86
N VAL A 26 -38.87 3.59 -20.57
CA VAL A 26 -38.37 4.49 -19.53
C VAL A 26 -36.87 4.57 -19.81
N ALA A 27 -36.46 5.64 -20.46
CA ALA A 27 -35.09 6.06 -20.50
C ALA A 27 -34.72 6.31 -19.02
N THR A 28 -34.18 5.29 -18.35
CA THR A 28 -33.42 5.46 -17.13
C THR A 28 -32.28 6.40 -17.51
N SER A 29 -32.47 7.70 -17.29
CA SER A 29 -31.34 8.61 -17.22
C SER A 29 -30.43 8.02 -16.17
N LEU A 30 -29.29 7.49 -16.60
CA LEU A 30 -28.16 7.23 -15.72
C LEU A 30 -28.04 8.45 -14.82
N PRO A 31 -27.93 8.29 -13.49
CA PRO A 31 -27.67 9.43 -12.63
C PRO A 31 -26.47 10.12 -13.26
N LYS A 32 -26.64 11.43 -13.59
CA LYS A 32 -25.51 12.27 -13.97
C LYS A 32 -24.43 11.97 -12.96
N GLY A 33 -23.30 11.40 -13.45
CA GLY A 33 -22.18 11.11 -12.61
C GLY A 33 -21.96 12.32 -11.75
N THR A 34 -21.89 12.12 -10.45
CA THR A 34 -21.47 13.16 -9.51
C THR A 34 -20.22 13.74 -10.12
N GLU A 35 -20.30 14.99 -10.55
CA GLU A 35 -19.18 15.77 -11.03
C GLU A 35 -18.22 15.75 -9.85
N TYR A 36 -17.15 14.92 -9.94
CA TYR A 36 -16.12 14.85 -8.91
C TYR A 36 -15.44 16.21 -8.94
N ASP A 37 -15.86 17.08 -8.04
CA ASP A 37 -15.47 18.50 -7.94
C ASP A 37 -14.01 18.69 -7.48
N LEU A 38 -13.28 17.59 -7.32
CA LEU A 38 -11.87 17.57 -7.03
C LEU A 38 -11.13 17.12 -8.28
N SER A 39 -10.36 18.03 -8.91
CA SER A 39 -9.44 17.60 -9.95
C SER A 39 -8.51 16.52 -9.37
N ALA A 40 -8.14 15.53 -10.18
CA ALA A 40 -7.20 14.49 -9.75
C ALA A 40 -5.90 15.14 -9.20
N ARG A 41 -5.54 16.29 -9.75
CA ARG A 41 -4.41 17.10 -9.30
C ARG A 41 -4.59 17.62 -7.88
N ASP A 42 -5.73 18.23 -7.57
CA ASP A 42 -6.01 18.78 -6.23
C ASP A 42 -6.04 17.67 -5.18
N THR A 43 -6.60 16.52 -5.53
CA THR A 43 -6.62 15.34 -4.66
C THR A 43 -5.21 14.83 -4.40
N LEU A 44 -4.36 14.74 -5.42
CA LEU A 44 -2.99 14.32 -5.28
C LEU A 44 -2.16 15.34 -4.47
N GLU A 45 -2.32 16.64 -4.73
CA GLU A 45 -1.64 17.69 -3.98
C GLU A 45 -2.06 17.69 -2.50
N LYS A 46 -3.35 17.54 -2.21
CA LYS A 46 -3.86 17.39 -0.84
C LYS A 46 -3.29 16.13 -0.18
N PHE A 47 -3.28 15.01 -0.89
CA PHE A 47 -2.69 13.75 -0.41
C PHE A 47 -1.20 13.95 -0.06
N ILE A 48 -0.39 14.52 -0.96
CA ILE A 48 1.03 14.78 -0.71
C ILE A 48 1.22 15.75 0.47
N LYS A 49 0.42 16.82 0.57
CA LYS A 49 0.49 17.79 1.67
C LYS A 49 0.06 17.19 3.01
N ALA A 50 -1.01 16.40 3.04
CA ALA A 50 -1.49 15.73 4.26
C ALA A 50 -0.45 14.74 4.81
N HIS A 51 0.38 14.18 3.94
CA HIS A 51 1.41 13.22 4.32
C HIS A 51 2.79 13.87 4.60
N HIS A 52 2.88 15.19 4.73
CA HIS A 52 4.03 15.86 5.36
C HIS A 52 4.04 15.66 6.88
N ILE A 53 3.83 14.40 7.30
CA ILE A 53 3.88 14.01 8.70
C ILE A 53 5.35 14.10 9.14
N LYS A 54 5.66 15.03 10.04
CA LYS A 54 6.97 15.16 10.66
C LYS A 54 7.10 14.31 11.92
N ASP A 55 5.97 13.91 12.48
CA ASP A 55 5.91 13.15 13.71
C ASP A 55 6.38 11.71 13.50
N THR A 56 6.85 11.10 14.56
CA THR A 56 7.25 9.70 14.56
C THR A 56 6.01 8.81 14.54
N PHE A 57 5.87 7.98 13.53
CA PHE A 57 4.85 6.94 13.48
C PHE A 57 5.33 5.73 14.27
N LYS A 58 4.56 5.32 15.27
CA LYS A 58 4.80 4.12 16.07
C LYS A 58 3.70 3.12 15.79
N ALA A 59 4.06 1.86 15.62
CA ALA A 59 3.08 0.83 15.35
C ALA A 59 3.51 -0.56 15.84
N VAL A 60 2.51 -1.40 16.10
CA VAL A 60 2.67 -2.85 16.22
C VAL A 60 2.01 -3.47 15.02
N ALA A 61 2.73 -4.36 14.34
CA ALA A 61 2.23 -5.04 13.16
C ALA A 61 2.54 -6.53 13.15
N ARG A 62 1.68 -7.27 12.46
CA ARG A 62 1.97 -8.63 12.01
C ARG A 62 2.41 -8.55 10.54
N ILE A 63 3.59 -9.04 10.26
CA ILE A 63 4.14 -9.14 8.90
C ILE A 63 4.17 -10.61 8.52
N GLU A 64 3.64 -10.94 7.35
CA GLU A 64 3.74 -12.25 6.74
C GLU A 64 4.53 -12.12 5.44
N ILE A 65 5.68 -12.77 5.37
CA ILE A 65 6.52 -12.81 4.18
C ILE A 65 6.30 -14.17 3.51
N ASN A 66 5.84 -14.15 2.26
CA ASN A 66 5.71 -15.34 1.44
C ASN A 66 6.79 -15.27 0.34
N ALA A 67 7.74 -16.15 0.38
CA ALA A 67 8.84 -16.26 -0.59
C ALA A 67 9.20 -17.73 -0.80
N ASP A 68 9.47 -18.12 -2.05
CA ASP A 68 9.86 -19.48 -2.42
C ASP A 68 8.90 -20.57 -1.89
N GLY A 69 7.60 -20.26 -1.87
CA GLY A 69 6.53 -21.15 -1.38
C GLY A 69 6.49 -21.32 0.14
N LYS A 70 7.30 -20.59 0.90
CA LYS A 70 7.32 -20.63 2.36
C LYS A 70 6.73 -19.36 2.93
N LYS A 71 6.13 -19.48 4.13
CA LYS A 71 5.55 -18.39 4.90
C LYS A 71 6.35 -18.13 6.16
N TYR A 72 6.70 -16.87 6.37
CA TYR A 72 7.45 -16.41 7.53
C TYR A 72 6.64 -15.33 8.26
N PRO A 73 5.80 -15.72 9.24
CA PRO A 73 5.06 -14.74 10.03
C PRO A 73 5.96 -14.18 11.14
N ILE A 74 5.94 -12.85 11.32
CA ILE A 74 6.65 -12.16 12.40
C ILE A 74 5.77 -11.05 12.96
N LYS A 75 5.77 -10.87 14.28
CA LYS A 75 5.17 -9.72 14.95
C LYS A 75 6.28 -8.72 15.24
N VAL A 76 6.06 -7.44 14.95
CA VAL A 76 7.06 -6.39 15.13
C VAL A 76 6.48 -5.17 15.84
N ALA A 77 7.33 -4.47 16.61
CA ALA A 77 7.16 -3.09 16.96
C ALA A 77 8.02 -2.25 16.01
N MET A 78 7.52 -1.09 15.61
CA MET A 78 8.24 -0.21 14.71
C MET A 78 8.07 1.26 15.07
N MET A 79 9.13 2.03 14.80
CA MET A 79 9.16 3.47 14.83
C MET A 79 9.67 3.96 13.48
N LEU A 80 8.91 4.82 12.82
CA LEU A 80 9.22 5.36 11.50
C LEU A 80 9.14 6.88 11.55
N LYS A 81 10.17 7.57 11.08
CA LYS A 81 10.19 9.05 10.99
C LYS A 81 10.84 9.45 9.67
N ARG A 82 10.10 10.20 8.89
CA ARG A 82 10.59 10.68 7.60
C ARG A 82 11.78 11.65 7.76
N PRO A 83 12.69 11.71 6.78
CA PRO A 83 12.63 10.96 5.51
C PRO A 83 13.15 9.53 5.57
N SER A 84 13.91 9.12 6.59
CA SER A 84 14.72 7.89 6.51
C SER A 84 14.92 7.15 7.83
N PHE A 85 14.43 7.67 8.96
CA PHE A 85 14.64 7.04 10.26
C PHE A 85 13.67 5.90 10.48
N MET A 86 14.21 4.70 10.66
CA MET A 86 13.45 3.47 10.86
C MET A 86 14.05 2.66 12.01
N ARG A 87 13.21 2.18 12.91
CA ARG A 87 13.54 1.18 13.92
C ARG A 87 12.48 0.10 13.89
N ILE A 88 12.86 -1.14 13.72
CA ILE A 88 11.97 -2.30 13.74
C ILE A 88 12.57 -3.37 14.64
N GLU A 89 11.74 -3.91 15.52
CA GLU A 89 12.12 -4.97 16.45
C GLU A 89 11.08 -6.08 16.40
N SER A 90 11.50 -7.33 16.28
CA SER A 90 10.57 -8.44 16.39
C SER A 90 10.11 -8.62 17.84
N ILE A 91 8.83 -8.95 18.00
CA ILE A 91 8.20 -9.25 19.29
C ILE A 91 8.07 -10.77 19.37
N PRO A 92 8.93 -11.48 20.10
CA PRO A 92 8.86 -12.93 20.22
C PRO A 92 7.67 -13.33 21.10
N VAL A 93 7.14 -14.54 20.87
CA VAL A 93 6.18 -15.14 21.79
C VAL A 93 6.90 -15.61 23.07
N ILE A 94 8.09 -16.18 22.91
CA ILE A 94 8.96 -16.63 24.00
C ILE A 94 10.42 -16.42 23.56
N GLY A 95 11.28 -16.04 24.49
CA GLY A 95 12.73 -15.92 24.26
C GLY A 95 13.18 -14.54 23.75
N LEU A 96 14.28 -14.52 23.02
CA LEU A 96 14.86 -13.29 22.48
C LEU A 96 14.18 -12.90 21.15
N PRO A 97 14.15 -11.60 20.82
CA PRO A 97 13.78 -11.14 19.48
C PRO A 97 14.64 -11.80 18.40
N ASP A 98 14.04 -12.08 17.24
CA ASP A 98 14.75 -12.68 16.10
C ASP A 98 15.46 -11.63 15.24
N LEU A 99 14.99 -10.37 15.31
CA LEU A 99 15.45 -9.30 14.44
C LEU A 99 15.38 -7.96 15.14
N PHE A 100 16.47 -7.19 15.03
CA PHE A 100 16.52 -5.76 15.24
C PHE A 100 17.01 -5.09 13.94
N LEU A 101 16.33 -4.08 13.49
CA LEU A 101 16.68 -3.28 12.33
C LEU A 101 16.65 -1.79 12.69
N SER A 102 17.67 -1.07 12.25
CA SER A 102 17.76 0.38 12.29
C SER A 102 18.24 0.90 10.96
N ALA A 103 17.63 1.96 10.47
CA ALA A 103 18.10 2.68 9.29
C ALA A 103 17.94 4.19 9.49
N ASN A 104 18.85 4.94 8.88
CA ASN A 104 18.79 6.39 8.73
C ASN A 104 19.37 6.77 7.36
N ASN A 105 19.72 8.06 7.13
CA ASN A 105 20.28 8.51 5.86
C ASN A 105 21.61 7.83 5.48
N ASP A 106 22.41 7.43 6.48
CA ASP A 106 23.81 7.03 6.29
C ASP A 106 24.02 5.53 6.50
N THR A 107 23.23 4.92 7.39
CA THR A 107 23.48 3.56 7.84
C THR A 107 22.23 2.69 7.84
N LEU A 108 22.44 1.42 7.52
CA LEU A 108 21.54 0.29 7.76
C LEU A 108 22.24 -0.65 8.73
N LYS A 109 21.59 -0.94 9.84
CA LYS A 109 22.06 -1.87 10.88
C LYS A 109 21.03 -2.96 11.08
N ILE A 110 21.47 -4.21 11.06
CA ILE A 110 20.60 -5.37 11.30
C ILE A 110 21.32 -6.28 12.29
N PHE A 111 20.63 -6.65 13.36
CA PHE A 111 21.13 -7.60 14.33
C PHE A 111 20.20 -8.81 14.40
N LEU A 112 20.77 -9.97 14.24
CA LEU A 112 20.14 -11.28 14.35
C LEU A 112 20.65 -11.97 15.62
N PRO A 113 19.94 -11.85 16.76
CA PRO A 113 20.43 -12.32 18.05
C PRO A 113 20.69 -13.84 18.12
N LYS A 114 19.90 -14.65 17.41
CA LYS A 114 20.07 -16.12 17.41
C LYS A 114 21.37 -16.56 16.75
N GLU A 115 21.74 -15.85 15.70
CA GLU A 115 22.97 -16.07 14.94
C GLU A 115 24.17 -15.34 15.57
N ASN A 116 23.91 -14.39 16.49
CA ASN A 116 24.88 -13.46 17.05
C ASN A 116 25.61 -12.64 15.96
N GLU A 117 24.87 -12.26 14.90
CA GLU A 117 25.40 -11.55 13.74
C GLU A 117 24.85 -10.12 13.67
N PHE A 118 25.78 -9.15 13.53
CA PHE A 118 25.46 -7.74 13.38
C PHE A 118 25.95 -7.26 12.02
N TYR A 119 25.02 -6.82 11.17
CA TYR A 119 25.30 -6.32 9.82
C TYR A 119 25.28 -4.81 9.82
N LEU A 120 26.25 -4.19 9.14
CA LEU A 120 26.40 -2.74 9.01
C LEU A 120 26.73 -2.37 7.57
N GLY A 121 25.98 -1.42 6.98
CA GLY A 121 26.23 -0.93 5.64
C GLY A 121 25.39 0.30 5.31
N ARG A 122 25.43 0.72 4.04
CA ARG A 122 24.60 1.81 3.54
C ARG A 122 23.14 1.38 3.44
N PRO A 123 22.17 2.32 3.59
CA PRO A 123 20.73 2.03 3.48
C PRO A 123 20.31 1.91 2.00
N SER A 124 20.97 1.01 1.26
CA SER A 124 20.73 0.77 -0.16
C SER A 124 19.73 -0.36 -0.38
N ARG A 125 19.17 -0.44 -1.61
CA ARG A 125 18.30 -1.54 -2.04
C ARG A 125 19.02 -2.87 -1.99
N GLU A 126 20.29 -2.88 -2.41
CA GLU A 126 21.12 -4.06 -2.45
C GLU A 126 21.33 -4.63 -1.05
N ASN A 127 21.74 -3.80 -0.09
CA ASN A 127 21.97 -4.23 1.29
C ASN A 127 20.67 -4.68 1.98
N PHE A 128 19.56 -3.94 1.75
CA PHE A 128 18.27 -4.30 2.32
C PHE A 128 17.74 -5.63 1.76
N SER A 129 17.94 -5.87 0.46
CA SER A 129 17.50 -7.08 -0.23
C SER A 129 18.22 -8.36 0.17
N LEU A 130 19.33 -8.27 0.95
CA LEU A 130 19.99 -9.43 1.56
C LEU A 130 19.11 -10.10 2.63
N PHE A 131 18.26 -9.32 3.29
CA PHE A 131 17.43 -9.78 4.42
C PHE A 131 15.95 -9.86 4.08
N PHE A 132 15.49 -9.05 3.12
CA PHE A 132 14.07 -8.97 2.75
C PHE A 132 13.89 -9.23 1.26
N PRO A 133 12.89 -10.03 0.87
CA PRO A 133 12.70 -10.42 -0.54
C PRO A 133 12.03 -9.29 -1.35
N VAL A 134 12.56 -8.08 -1.26
CA VAL A 134 12.12 -6.89 -2.01
C VAL A 134 13.33 -6.12 -2.53
N ASN A 135 13.18 -5.47 -3.68
CA ASN A 135 14.19 -4.58 -4.25
C ASN A 135 13.80 -3.12 -4.01
N LEU A 136 13.71 -2.74 -2.73
CA LEU A 136 13.36 -1.41 -2.24
C LEU A 136 14.42 -0.94 -1.25
N SER A 137 14.69 0.37 -1.20
CA SER A 137 15.51 0.94 -0.14
C SER A 137 14.74 1.00 1.18
N PRO A 138 15.43 1.09 2.34
CA PRO A 138 14.75 1.33 3.62
C PRO A 138 13.82 2.57 3.61
N ALA A 139 14.22 3.65 2.93
CA ALA A 139 13.40 4.86 2.80
C ALA A 139 12.14 4.64 1.93
N ASP A 140 12.24 3.83 0.85
CA ASP A 140 11.07 3.44 0.06
C ASP A 140 10.10 2.62 0.92
N VAL A 141 10.62 1.64 1.68
CA VAL A 141 9.82 0.80 2.57
C VAL A 141 9.16 1.64 3.67
N LEU A 142 9.92 2.56 4.29
CA LEU A 142 9.39 3.49 5.29
C LEU A 142 8.19 4.27 4.73
N SER A 143 8.35 4.84 3.54
CA SER A 143 7.27 5.60 2.89
C SER A 143 6.03 4.72 2.66
N ILE A 144 6.22 3.53 2.08
CA ILE A 144 5.15 2.57 1.83
C ILE A 144 4.44 2.18 3.14
N MET A 145 5.19 1.90 4.20
CA MET A 145 4.66 1.53 5.51
C MET A 145 3.82 2.65 6.16
N MET A 146 4.12 3.91 5.85
CA MET A 146 3.33 5.06 6.29
C MET A 146 2.17 5.41 5.35
N GLY A 147 1.90 4.58 4.32
CA GLY A 147 0.85 4.85 3.33
C GLY A 147 1.21 5.98 2.35
N ILE A 148 2.49 6.25 2.15
CA ILE A 148 3.01 7.35 1.33
C ILE A 148 3.72 6.77 0.09
N PRO A 149 3.52 7.36 -1.11
CA PRO A 149 4.27 6.93 -2.29
C PRO A 149 5.78 7.16 -2.12
N PRO A 150 6.64 6.19 -2.49
CA PRO A 150 8.09 6.34 -2.48
C PRO A 150 8.56 7.15 -3.70
N LEU A 151 8.26 8.45 -3.70
CA LEU A 151 8.68 9.35 -4.76
C LEU A 151 10.15 9.77 -4.55
N PRO A 152 11.00 9.70 -5.59
CA PRO A 152 12.36 10.17 -5.51
C PRO A 152 12.39 11.70 -5.36
N ASP A 153 13.41 12.21 -4.67
CA ASP A 153 13.64 13.66 -4.48
C ASP A 153 14.27 14.30 -5.75
N VAL A 154 13.51 14.25 -6.84
CA VAL A 154 13.84 14.85 -8.12
C VAL A 154 12.62 15.51 -8.72
N LYS A 155 12.82 16.44 -9.65
CA LYS A 155 11.70 17.06 -10.36
C LYS A 155 10.98 16.02 -11.21
N LEU A 156 9.78 15.64 -10.77
CA LEU A 156 8.93 14.70 -11.49
C LEU A 156 7.89 15.45 -12.33
N ARG A 157 7.56 14.86 -13.48
CA ARG A 157 6.35 15.18 -14.25
C ARG A 157 5.33 14.12 -13.95
N TRP A 158 4.05 14.50 -13.93
CA TRP A 158 2.97 13.51 -13.82
C TRP A 158 1.85 13.82 -14.81
N LYS A 159 1.10 12.79 -15.13
CA LYS A 159 -0.15 12.85 -15.88
C LYS A 159 -1.24 12.24 -15.02
N GLU A 160 -2.38 12.90 -14.99
CA GLU A 160 -3.56 12.47 -14.27
C GLU A 160 -4.65 12.01 -15.24
N SER A 161 -5.45 11.06 -14.82
CA SER A 161 -6.64 10.59 -15.52
C SER A 161 -7.66 10.05 -14.53
N VAL A 162 -8.93 10.03 -14.95
CA VAL A 162 -10.02 9.44 -14.19
C VAL A 162 -10.45 8.15 -14.91
N GLU A 163 -10.41 7.03 -14.19
CA GLU A 163 -10.82 5.72 -14.68
C GLU A 163 -12.00 5.19 -13.85
N GLY A 164 -13.24 5.53 -14.27
CA GLY A 164 -14.44 5.24 -13.49
C GLY A 164 -14.44 6.02 -12.17
N GLU A 165 -14.45 5.31 -11.04
CA GLU A 165 -14.38 5.91 -9.70
C GLU A 165 -12.95 6.05 -9.17
N LYS A 166 -11.94 5.80 -9.99
CA LYS A 166 -10.53 5.87 -9.58
C LYS A 166 -9.85 7.07 -10.19
N LEU A 167 -9.03 7.73 -9.39
CA LEU A 167 -8.07 8.73 -9.83
C LEU A 167 -6.74 8.04 -10.07
N ARG A 168 -6.17 8.22 -11.25
CA ARG A 168 -4.87 7.69 -11.62
C ARG A 168 -3.87 8.84 -11.80
N ALA A 169 -2.66 8.67 -11.27
CA ALA A 169 -1.55 9.57 -11.53
C ALA A 169 -0.31 8.76 -11.95
N ASP A 170 0.18 8.99 -13.16
CA ASP A 170 1.41 8.41 -13.70
C ASP A 170 2.56 9.40 -13.55
N PHE A 171 3.64 8.98 -12.88
CA PHE A 171 4.84 9.78 -12.64
C PHE A 171 5.98 9.39 -13.57
N PHE A 172 6.69 10.42 -14.06
CA PHE A 172 7.76 10.26 -15.04
C PHE A 172 9.04 10.95 -14.57
N SER A 173 10.17 10.27 -14.73
CA SER A 173 11.51 10.80 -14.67
C SER A 173 12.15 10.62 -16.03
N ASP A 174 12.68 11.71 -16.64
CA ASP A 174 13.31 11.68 -17.97
C ASP A 174 12.49 10.93 -19.04
N ASP A 175 11.20 11.26 -19.16
CA ASP A 175 10.23 10.64 -20.05
C ASP A 175 9.88 9.16 -19.78
N LYS A 176 10.52 8.53 -18.81
CA LYS A 176 10.21 7.16 -18.39
C LYS A 176 9.21 7.17 -17.25
N LYS A 177 8.16 6.38 -17.41
CA LYS A 177 7.21 6.18 -16.32
C LYS A 177 7.86 5.33 -15.25
N ILE A 178 7.91 5.86 -14.01
CA ILE A 178 8.56 5.20 -12.87
C ILE A 178 7.57 4.72 -11.83
N LEU A 179 6.39 5.35 -11.78
CA LEU A 179 5.40 5.04 -10.76
C LEU A 179 3.99 5.40 -11.24
N THR A 180 3.01 4.58 -10.87
CA THR A 180 1.59 4.87 -11.01
C THR A 180 0.93 4.82 -9.64
N LEU A 181 0.08 5.80 -9.33
CA LEU A 181 -0.81 5.80 -8.17
C LEU A 181 -2.23 5.59 -8.64
N LEU A 182 -2.97 4.75 -7.92
CA LEU A 182 -4.42 4.64 -8.02
C LEU A 182 -5.04 5.04 -6.69
N MET A 183 -5.92 6.02 -6.72
CA MET A 183 -6.65 6.52 -5.56
C MET A 183 -8.15 6.31 -5.75
N ASP A 184 -8.86 6.19 -4.67
CA ASP A 184 -10.33 6.22 -4.67
C ASP A 184 -10.81 7.64 -4.96
N GLY A 185 -11.63 7.81 -5.99
CA GLY A 185 -12.11 9.12 -6.42
C GLY A 185 -13.09 9.77 -5.45
N ASN A 186 -13.75 8.98 -4.59
CA ASN A 186 -14.75 9.50 -3.64
C ASN A 186 -14.11 10.10 -2.39
N ASN A 187 -13.03 9.48 -1.89
CA ASN A 187 -12.41 9.85 -0.62
C ASN A 187 -10.92 10.17 -0.72
N GLY A 188 -10.30 10.02 -1.88
CA GLY A 188 -8.89 10.32 -2.12
C GLY A 188 -7.90 9.33 -1.46
N ARG A 189 -8.38 8.19 -0.93
CA ARG A 189 -7.52 7.18 -0.31
C ARG A 189 -6.68 6.48 -1.36
N LEU A 190 -5.40 6.34 -1.08
CA LEU A 190 -4.49 5.56 -1.91
C LEU A 190 -4.91 4.09 -1.89
N LYS A 191 -5.09 3.49 -3.06
CA LYS A 191 -5.48 2.09 -3.22
C LYS A 191 -4.33 1.23 -3.69
N GLU A 192 -3.54 1.75 -4.62
CA GLU A 192 -2.46 0.99 -5.24
C GLU A 192 -1.31 1.90 -5.65
N ILE A 193 -0.10 1.38 -5.52
CA ILE A 193 1.11 1.93 -6.13
C ILE A 193 1.70 0.85 -7.03
N VAL A 194 2.00 1.21 -8.28
CA VAL A 194 2.79 0.37 -9.19
C VAL A 194 4.15 1.03 -9.40
N ILE A 195 5.21 0.34 -9.01
CA ILE A 195 6.60 0.79 -9.18
C ILE A 195 7.18 0.08 -10.39
N LEU A 196 7.75 0.85 -11.33
CA LEU A 196 8.25 0.35 -12.59
C LEU A 196 9.78 0.49 -12.67
N ALA A 197 10.39 -0.43 -13.41
CA ALA A 197 11.77 -0.32 -13.86
C ALA A 197 11.89 0.66 -15.04
N SER A 198 13.12 0.99 -15.40
CA SER A 198 13.41 1.93 -16.49
C SER A 198 12.99 1.44 -17.89
N ASP A 199 12.77 0.14 -18.05
CA ASP A 199 12.25 -0.52 -19.27
C ASP A 199 10.71 -0.64 -19.27
N GLY A 200 10.04 -0.19 -18.19
CA GLY A 200 8.59 -0.25 -18.02
C GLY A 200 8.06 -1.54 -17.39
N GLU A 201 8.92 -2.50 -17.03
CA GLU A 201 8.47 -3.67 -16.29
C GLU A 201 8.03 -3.32 -14.87
N ILE A 202 6.99 -4.00 -14.39
CA ILE A 202 6.52 -3.84 -13.02
C ILE A 202 7.50 -4.54 -12.08
N LEU A 203 8.11 -3.76 -11.20
CA LEU A 203 8.96 -4.27 -10.11
C LEU A 203 8.14 -4.65 -8.89
N HIS A 204 7.25 -3.75 -8.47
CA HIS A 204 6.42 -3.92 -7.29
C HIS A 204 5.01 -3.39 -7.52
N THR A 205 4.04 -4.07 -6.92
CA THR A 205 2.69 -3.55 -6.73
C THR A 205 2.41 -3.51 -5.24
N VAL A 206 1.97 -2.36 -4.73
CA VAL A 206 1.59 -2.17 -3.33
C VAL A 206 0.11 -1.87 -3.26
N ASN A 207 -0.64 -2.68 -2.52
CA ASN A 207 -2.07 -2.46 -2.28
C ASN A 207 -2.30 -2.01 -0.84
N TYR A 208 -3.23 -1.07 -0.67
CA TYR A 208 -3.62 -0.48 0.60
C TYR A 208 -5.10 -0.75 0.87
N ASP A 209 -5.37 -1.41 1.99
CA ASP A 209 -6.70 -1.83 2.41
C ASP A 209 -6.98 -1.46 3.87
N ASP A 210 -8.23 -1.65 4.28
CA ASP A 210 -8.68 -1.60 5.68
C ASP A 210 -8.28 -0.28 6.37
N TYR A 211 -8.69 0.86 5.79
CA TYR A 211 -8.34 2.19 6.30
C TYR A 211 -9.00 2.50 7.66
N CYS A 212 -8.25 3.11 8.56
CA CYS A 212 -8.75 3.68 9.80
C CYS A 212 -8.19 5.09 10.03
N GLN A 213 -8.78 5.82 10.96
CA GLN A 213 -8.29 7.14 11.36
C GLN A 213 -7.39 7.04 12.59
N VAL A 214 -6.21 7.65 12.49
CA VAL A 214 -5.26 7.86 13.58
C VAL A 214 -5.00 9.37 13.67
N GLU A 215 -5.40 10.03 14.74
CA GLU A 215 -5.25 11.49 14.92
C GLU A 215 -5.74 12.31 13.70
N ASN A 216 -6.91 11.98 13.15
CA ASN A 216 -7.50 12.61 11.96
C ASN A 216 -6.76 12.35 10.62
N ILE A 217 -5.82 11.40 10.58
CA ILE A 217 -5.15 10.97 9.37
C ILE A 217 -5.68 9.59 8.98
N ASP A 218 -6.10 9.44 7.72
CA ASP A 218 -6.52 8.16 7.18
C ASP A 218 -5.28 7.31 6.86
N LEU A 219 -5.12 6.19 7.57
CA LEU A 219 -4.01 5.25 7.38
C LEU A 219 -4.52 3.85 7.01
N PRO A 220 -3.81 3.14 6.11
CA PRO A 220 -4.13 1.75 5.81
C PRO A 220 -3.74 0.85 6.98
N GLN A 221 -4.65 0.00 7.45
CA GLN A 221 -4.34 -1.05 8.43
C GLN A 221 -3.72 -2.29 7.77
N LYS A 222 -3.89 -2.44 6.46
CA LYS A 222 -3.32 -3.54 5.71
C LYS A 222 -2.58 -3.03 4.48
N ILE A 223 -1.34 -3.49 4.33
CA ILE A 223 -0.49 -3.20 3.17
C ILE A 223 -0.04 -4.54 2.59
N THR A 224 -0.17 -4.70 1.27
CA THR A 224 0.30 -5.88 0.57
C THR A 224 1.30 -5.46 -0.50
N ILE A 225 2.54 -5.93 -0.39
CA ILE A 225 3.63 -5.66 -1.35
C ILE A 225 3.86 -6.93 -2.17
N LEU A 226 3.64 -6.84 -3.47
CA LEU A 226 3.94 -7.90 -4.43
C LEU A 226 5.25 -7.54 -5.13
N SER A 227 6.26 -8.39 -5.02
CA SER A 227 7.58 -8.19 -5.67
C SER A 227 7.75 -9.19 -6.80
N LYS A 228 7.60 -8.72 -8.05
CA LYS A 228 7.59 -9.60 -9.23
C LYS A 228 8.95 -10.27 -9.44
N GLY A 229 10.05 -9.51 -9.36
CA GLY A 229 11.41 -10.03 -9.59
C GLY A 229 11.92 -10.98 -8.51
N LYS A 230 11.30 -11.02 -7.33
CA LYS A 230 11.62 -11.91 -6.20
C LYS A 230 10.55 -12.98 -5.98
N ASN A 231 9.49 -12.98 -6.79
CA ASN A 231 8.33 -13.87 -6.62
C ASN A 231 7.86 -13.95 -5.15
N SER A 232 7.75 -12.79 -4.53
CA SER A 232 7.44 -12.69 -3.11
C SER A 232 6.25 -11.78 -2.85
N THR A 233 5.57 -12.04 -1.73
CA THR A 233 4.49 -11.21 -1.22
C THR A 233 4.75 -10.91 0.25
N ILE A 234 4.70 -9.64 0.62
CA ILE A 234 4.75 -9.21 2.02
C ILE A 234 3.39 -8.61 2.38
N VAL A 235 2.77 -9.12 3.42
CA VAL A 235 1.53 -8.59 3.97
C VAL A 235 1.80 -8.03 5.35
N VAL A 236 1.53 -6.74 5.52
CA VAL A 236 1.61 -6.03 6.80
C VAL A 236 0.20 -5.78 7.29
N ARG A 237 -0.08 -6.11 8.56
CA ARG A 237 -1.34 -5.80 9.25
C ARG A 237 -1.03 -5.11 10.56
N TYR A 238 -1.42 -3.86 10.67
CA TYR A 238 -1.27 -3.11 11.90
C TYR A 238 -2.33 -3.54 12.93
N SER A 239 -1.91 -3.72 14.16
CA SER A 239 -2.79 -3.95 15.30
C SER A 239 -2.87 -2.73 16.21
N ASP A 240 -1.88 -1.86 16.15
CA ASP A 240 -1.80 -0.61 16.90
C ASP A 240 -1.02 0.43 16.10
N MET A 241 -1.47 1.69 16.12
CA MET A 241 -0.86 2.79 15.38
C MET A 241 -1.04 4.08 16.16
N GLU A 242 0.04 4.85 16.33
CA GLU A 242 0.01 6.17 16.94
C GLU A 242 1.06 7.10 16.30
N PHE A 243 0.85 8.41 16.43
CA PHE A 243 1.88 9.41 16.16
C PHE A 243 2.44 9.96 17.47
N SER A 244 3.73 10.26 17.47
CA SER A 244 4.44 10.81 18.62
C SER A 244 5.34 11.94 18.17
N LYS A 245 5.38 13.01 18.95
CA LYS A 245 6.31 14.15 18.75
C LYS A 245 7.74 13.82 19.23
N GLU A 246 8.14 12.56 19.03
CA GLU A 246 9.47 12.11 19.43
C GLU A 246 10.52 12.69 18.47
N GLU A 247 11.38 13.54 19.00
CA GLU A 247 12.45 14.19 18.23
C GLU A 247 13.83 13.54 18.45
N ASN A 248 13.95 12.67 19.47
CA ASN A 248 15.21 12.05 19.80
C ASN A 248 15.61 10.97 18.79
N GLU A 249 16.48 11.33 17.85
CA GLU A 249 16.99 10.43 16.81
C GLU A 249 17.82 9.26 17.36
N ALA A 250 18.36 9.38 18.58
CA ALA A 250 19.10 8.28 19.21
C ALA A 250 18.22 7.04 19.47
N LEU A 251 16.88 7.20 19.56
CA LEU A 251 15.95 6.08 19.70
C LEU A 251 15.89 5.20 18.46
N PHE A 252 16.26 5.75 17.31
CA PHE A 252 16.34 4.98 16.06
C PHE A 252 17.66 4.26 15.90
N ASP A 253 18.68 4.55 16.72
CA ASP A 253 19.96 3.89 16.60
C ASP A 253 19.94 2.48 17.21
N LEU A 254 20.77 1.60 16.64
CA LEU A 254 21.00 0.24 17.11
C LEU A 254 22.47 0.11 17.51
N PRO A 255 22.78 0.12 18.82
CA PRO A 255 24.15 -0.06 19.28
C PRO A 255 24.64 -1.47 18.96
N ILE A 256 25.93 -1.58 18.65
CA ILE A 256 26.58 -2.88 18.45
C ILE A 256 26.67 -3.58 19.81
N PRO A 257 26.15 -4.82 19.94
CA PRO A 257 26.23 -5.55 21.20
C PRO A 257 27.68 -5.84 21.60
N VAL A 258 27.94 -5.86 22.89
CA VAL A 258 29.30 -6.16 23.44
C VAL A 258 29.77 -7.52 22.96
N GLY A 259 30.99 -7.56 22.42
CA GLY A 259 31.59 -8.80 21.92
C GLY A 259 31.20 -9.22 20.51
N VAL A 260 30.26 -8.50 19.86
CA VAL A 260 29.86 -8.77 18.47
C VAL A 260 30.72 -7.95 17.51
N ARG A 261 31.28 -8.56 16.49
CA ARG A 261 32.02 -7.89 15.41
C ARG A 261 31.06 -7.62 14.22
N PRO A 262 30.93 -6.37 13.76
CA PRO A 262 30.08 -6.08 12.63
C PRO A 262 30.55 -6.73 11.32
N ILE A 263 29.61 -7.28 10.58
CA ILE A 263 29.77 -7.74 9.21
C ILE A 263 29.45 -6.56 8.28
N ILE A 264 30.42 -6.11 7.51
CA ILE A 264 30.26 -4.96 6.62
C ILE A 264 29.67 -5.41 5.29
N MET A 265 28.50 -4.87 4.93
CA MET A 265 27.74 -5.23 3.73
C MET A 265 28.26 -4.56 2.45
N ASP A 266 28.89 -3.37 2.55
CA ASP A 266 29.31 -2.56 1.38
C ASP A 266 30.65 -3.02 0.75
N ARG A 267 31.23 -4.07 1.23
CA ARG A 267 32.40 -4.65 0.57
C ARG A 267 31.91 -5.35 -0.69
N GLY A 268 32.34 -4.85 -1.85
CA GLY A 268 32.03 -5.40 -3.15
C GLY A 268 32.07 -6.93 -3.11
N SER A 269 30.93 -7.51 -3.39
CA SER A 269 30.62 -8.91 -3.24
C SER A 269 31.55 -9.79 -4.06
N SER A 270 32.49 -10.43 -3.41
CA SER A 270 32.91 -11.77 -3.83
C SER A 270 32.74 -12.65 -2.60
N PRO A 271 31.72 -13.50 -2.56
CA PRO A 271 31.73 -14.60 -1.61
C PRO A 271 32.78 -15.59 -2.11
N HIS A 272 34.00 -15.46 -1.66
CA HIS A 272 34.92 -16.59 -1.66
C HIS A 272 34.31 -17.65 -0.73
N ARG A 273 33.49 -18.53 -1.30
CA ARG A 273 33.39 -19.90 -0.76
C ARG A 273 34.78 -20.50 -0.88
N GLN A 274 35.56 -20.42 0.19
CA GLN A 274 36.62 -21.35 0.39
C GLN A 274 35.96 -22.67 0.77
N GLY A 275 35.91 -23.58 -0.19
CA GLY A 275 35.70 -24.99 0.04
C GLY A 275 36.96 -25.57 0.70
N SER A 276 36.74 -26.34 1.70
CA SER A 276 37.52 -27.49 2.10
C SER A 276 36.65 -28.38 2.97
#